data_4845c99703c635f52819b7f9c6e33735
#
_entry.id   4845c99703c635f52819b7f9c6e33735
#
_cell.length_a   1.000
_cell.length_b   1.000
_cell.length_c   1.000
_cell.angle_alpha   90.00
_cell.angle_beta   90.00
_cell.angle_gamma   90.00
#
_symmetry.space_group_name_H-M   'P 1'
#
loop_
_entity.id
_entity.type
_entity.pdbx_description
1 polymer ?
#
loop_
_entity_poly.entity_id
_entity_poly.type
_entity_poly.pdbx_seq_one_letter_code
_entity_poly.pdbx_strand_id
1 'polypeptide(L)'
;IGFSNPVTFMKELENALSLHDKQLYDSYESSRKKIEGLFGISLEENFLSWMSGEFAITQSEPGLLGHDPELILAIGAKNMKDARENMEFIEKKIRRRTPLRIKTVDYKGFDINYVEMKGFFRLFFGGLFDKFEKPYYTYVDDYVVFSNKASSLLSFVEDYEQKNLLKDNPGFKKAFSYLNSSSTVFLYTDVQKFYSQLKPMVNALTWKQMQADKEILYSFPYWTMQITGEGRSASLRYVMDYSPYTPQAVTAVDADEEDEATGEDSILNEEADTEKEMMSELERFYVEKFEGNVLREFYPEGALKSEAEVKEGKRHGRYREYYENGKLKLRGKYSKNQPKGTWKYYTEEGEFERKEKY
;
A
#
# COMPACT_ATOMS: atom_id res chain seq x y z
N ILE A 1 -11.97 5.33 -7.86
CA ILE A 1 -12.72 4.71 -8.98
C ILE A 1 -14.10 4.40 -8.47
N GLY A 2 -15.13 4.76 -9.25
CA GLY A 2 -16.52 4.49 -8.94
C GLY A 2 -17.24 3.81 -10.12
N PHE A 3 -18.09 2.85 -9.82
CA PHE A 3 -18.93 2.16 -10.79
C PHE A 3 -20.27 1.76 -10.15
N SER A 4 -21.34 1.79 -10.92
CA SER A 4 -22.69 1.59 -10.39
C SER A 4 -22.96 0.19 -9.85
N ASN A 5 -22.30 -0.83 -10.40
CA ASN A 5 -22.49 -2.24 -9.99
C ASN A 5 -21.18 -3.02 -10.13
N PRO A 6 -20.57 -3.47 -9.02
CA PRO A 6 -19.32 -4.22 -9.02
C PRO A 6 -19.37 -5.51 -9.83
N VAL A 7 -20.46 -6.25 -9.74
CA VAL A 7 -20.63 -7.53 -10.47
C VAL A 7 -20.67 -7.30 -11.98
N THR A 8 -21.45 -6.31 -12.43
CA THR A 8 -21.54 -5.95 -13.85
C THR A 8 -20.19 -5.44 -14.35
N PHE A 9 -19.52 -4.57 -13.59
CA PHE A 9 -18.19 -4.06 -13.94
C PHE A 9 -17.17 -5.21 -14.13
N MET A 10 -17.13 -6.16 -13.19
CA MET A 10 -16.22 -7.30 -13.32
C MET A 10 -16.53 -8.18 -14.54
N LYS A 11 -17.82 -8.43 -14.83
CA LYS A 11 -18.22 -9.17 -16.02
C LYS A 11 -17.81 -8.47 -17.32
N GLU A 12 -17.95 -7.14 -17.38
CA GLU A 12 -17.51 -6.35 -18.53
C GLU A 12 -15.98 -6.35 -18.67
N LEU A 13 -15.25 -6.26 -17.56
CA LEU A 13 -13.80 -6.34 -17.54
C LEU A 13 -13.31 -7.73 -18.01
N GLU A 14 -13.90 -8.80 -17.50
CA GLU A 14 -13.62 -10.17 -17.91
C GLU A 14 -13.91 -10.38 -19.42
N ASN A 15 -15.01 -9.83 -19.89
CA ASN A 15 -15.36 -9.90 -21.33
C ASN A 15 -14.34 -9.12 -22.18
N ALA A 16 -13.97 -7.91 -21.77
CA ALA A 16 -12.94 -7.13 -22.46
C ALA A 16 -11.59 -7.87 -22.48
N LEU A 17 -11.19 -8.46 -21.35
CA LEU A 17 -9.96 -9.24 -21.25
C LEU A 17 -10.00 -10.47 -22.18
N SER A 18 -11.12 -11.19 -22.22
CA SER A 18 -11.29 -12.36 -23.09
C SER A 18 -11.19 -12.04 -24.59
N LEU A 19 -11.55 -10.80 -24.97
CA LEU A 19 -11.49 -10.32 -26.36
C LEU A 19 -10.09 -9.83 -26.75
N HIS A 20 -9.35 -9.24 -25.81
CA HIS A 20 -8.06 -8.59 -26.07
C HIS A 20 -6.86 -9.49 -25.75
N ASP A 21 -6.96 -10.32 -24.71
CA ASP A 21 -5.92 -11.26 -24.29
C ASP A 21 -6.56 -12.53 -23.73
N LYS A 22 -6.87 -13.45 -24.64
CA LYS A 22 -7.54 -14.70 -24.29
C LYS A 22 -6.67 -15.57 -23.36
N GLN A 23 -5.34 -15.59 -23.55
CA GLN A 23 -4.45 -16.41 -22.74
C GLN A 23 -4.42 -15.92 -21.28
N LEU A 24 -4.34 -14.61 -21.10
CA LEU A 24 -4.41 -14.00 -19.77
C LEU A 24 -5.78 -14.24 -19.10
N TYR A 25 -6.87 -14.14 -19.88
CA TYR A 25 -8.21 -14.43 -19.39
C TYR A 25 -8.37 -15.89 -18.93
N ASP A 26 -7.94 -16.86 -19.77
CA ASP A 26 -8.03 -18.29 -19.46
C ASP A 26 -7.21 -18.65 -18.21
N SER A 27 -6.02 -18.06 -18.06
CA SER A 27 -5.18 -18.21 -16.86
C SER A 27 -5.86 -17.64 -15.61
N TYR A 28 -6.38 -16.42 -15.70
CA TYR A 28 -7.13 -15.77 -14.62
C TYR A 28 -8.36 -16.60 -14.21
N GLU A 29 -9.20 -16.99 -15.16
CA GLU A 29 -10.41 -17.78 -14.91
C GLU A 29 -10.11 -19.14 -14.27
N SER A 30 -9.07 -19.81 -14.77
CA SER A 30 -8.62 -21.09 -14.21
C SER A 30 -8.15 -20.92 -12.76
N SER A 31 -7.35 -19.92 -12.48
CA SER A 31 -6.85 -19.62 -11.13
C SER A 31 -7.99 -19.27 -10.18
N ARG A 32 -8.93 -18.42 -10.60
CA ARG A 32 -10.11 -18.07 -9.82
C ARG A 32 -10.94 -19.30 -9.45
N LYS A 33 -11.29 -20.12 -10.44
CA LYS A 33 -12.08 -21.36 -10.23
C LYS A 33 -11.40 -22.35 -9.28
N LYS A 34 -10.07 -22.51 -9.40
CA LYS A 34 -9.30 -23.37 -8.48
C LYS A 34 -9.42 -22.90 -7.03
N ILE A 35 -9.31 -21.59 -6.81
CA ILE A 35 -9.36 -21.01 -5.46
C ILE A 35 -10.75 -21.00 -4.89
N GLU A 36 -11.75 -20.61 -5.68
CA GLU A 36 -13.15 -20.71 -5.28
C GLU A 36 -13.50 -22.15 -4.88
N GLY A 37 -13.07 -23.14 -5.68
CA GLY A 37 -13.25 -24.57 -5.37
C GLY A 37 -12.46 -25.02 -4.14
N LEU A 38 -11.19 -24.59 -3.99
CA LEU A 38 -10.33 -24.97 -2.89
C LEU A 38 -10.86 -24.47 -1.53
N PHE A 39 -11.26 -23.20 -1.46
CA PHE A 39 -11.72 -22.60 -0.21
C PHE A 39 -13.25 -22.67 -0.05
N GLY A 40 -14.00 -22.96 -1.09
CA GLY A 40 -15.47 -22.92 -1.10
C GLY A 40 -15.99 -21.51 -0.81
N ILE A 41 -15.37 -20.52 -1.47
CA ILE A 41 -15.74 -19.11 -1.49
C ILE A 41 -16.05 -18.71 -2.93
N SER A 42 -16.89 -17.72 -3.13
CA SER A 42 -17.24 -17.15 -4.43
C SER A 42 -16.87 -15.68 -4.45
N LEU A 43 -16.14 -15.23 -5.46
CA LEU A 43 -15.83 -13.81 -5.64
C LEU A 43 -17.12 -12.99 -5.71
N GLU A 44 -18.09 -13.41 -6.51
CA GLU A 44 -19.34 -12.68 -6.71
C GLU A 44 -20.16 -12.61 -5.41
N GLU A 45 -20.37 -13.74 -4.73
CA GLU A 45 -21.23 -13.81 -3.56
C GLU A 45 -20.57 -13.27 -2.29
N ASN A 46 -19.27 -13.55 -2.08
CA ASN A 46 -18.62 -13.26 -0.83
C ASN A 46 -17.77 -11.98 -0.85
N PHE A 47 -17.50 -11.41 -2.03
CA PHE A 47 -16.73 -10.17 -2.12
C PHE A 47 -17.47 -9.06 -2.86
N LEU A 48 -17.89 -9.27 -4.12
CA LEU A 48 -18.53 -8.22 -4.92
C LEU A 48 -19.94 -7.86 -4.43
N SER A 49 -20.64 -8.76 -3.77
CA SER A 49 -22.03 -8.57 -3.33
C SER A 49 -22.21 -7.39 -2.39
N TRP A 50 -21.29 -7.21 -1.45
CA TRP A 50 -21.33 -6.16 -0.43
C TRP A 50 -20.67 -4.84 -0.87
N MET A 51 -19.86 -4.82 -1.92
CA MET A 51 -19.20 -3.60 -2.39
C MET A 51 -20.20 -2.56 -2.89
N SER A 52 -20.03 -1.31 -2.52
CA SER A 52 -20.86 -0.19 -3.00
C SER A 52 -20.58 0.20 -4.44
N GLY A 53 -19.44 -0.18 -5.00
CA GLY A 53 -18.97 0.23 -6.32
C GLY A 53 -18.00 1.39 -6.27
N GLU A 54 -17.55 1.77 -5.09
CA GLU A 54 -16.52 2.77 -4.89
C GLU A 54 -15.27 2.13 -4.26
N PHE A 55 -14.11 2.44 -4.80
CA PHE A 55 -12.85 2.15 -4.14
C PHE A 55 -11.81 3.24 -4.35
N ALA A 56 -10.95 3.42 -3.36
CA ALA A 56 -9.84 4.35 -3.39
C ALA A 56 -8.52 3.63 -3.08
N ILE A 57 -7.49 3.94 -3.85
CA ILE A 57 -6.11 3.55 -3.53
C ILE A 57 -5.36 4.83 -3.19
N THR A 58 -4.76 4.85 -2.01
CA THR A 58 -3.88 5.94 -1.60
C THR A 58 -2.50 5.40 -1.33
N GLN A 59 -1.50 6.16 -1.76
CA GLN A 59 -0.12 5.95 -1.40
C GLN A 59 0.24 6.97 -0.34
N SER A 60 0.52 6.50 0.86
CA SER A 60 0.88 7.34 1.99
C SER A 60 2.39 7.51 2.10
N GLU A 61 2.82 8.41 2.97
CA GLU A 61 4.21 8.44 3.44
C GLU A 61 4.58 7.08 4.04
N PRO A 62 5.89 6.72 4.09
CA PRO A 62 6.32 5.46 4.69
C PRO A 62 5.69 5.27 6.07
N GLY A 63 5.11 4.11 6.31
CA GLY A 63 4.48 3.77 7.57
C GLY A 63 5.47 3.67 8.73
N LEU A 64 4.98 3.21 9.88
CA LEU A 64 5.72 3.23 11.15
C LEU A 64 7.03 2.44 11.11
N LEU A 65 7.11 1.38 10.32
CA LEU A 65 8.27 0.47 10.26
C LEU A 65 8.91 0.35 8.88
N GLY A 66 8.36 0.93 7.83
CA GLY A 66 8.89 0.81 6.47
C GLY A 66 9.66 2.04 5.99
N HIS A 67 10.55 1.85 5.01
CA HIS A 67 11.18 2.93 4.25
C HIS A 67 10.47 3.20 2.93
N ASP A 68 9.65 2.24 2.46
CA ASP A 68 8.92 2.34 1.21
C ASP A 68 7.55 3.00 1.42
N PRO A 69 7.06 3.72 0.42
CA PRO A 69 5.70 4.23 0.38
C PRO A 69 4.69 3.09 0.48
N GLU A 70 3.67 3.24 1.30
CA GLU A 70 2.71 2.18 1.57
C GLU A 70 1.38 2.46 0.88
N LEU A 71 0.78 1.39 0.36
CA LEU A 71 -0.52 1.45 -0.30
C LEU A 71 -1.62 1.08 0.69
N ILE A 72 -2.68 1.89 0.67
CA ILE A 72 -3.94 1.63 1.35
C ILE A 72 -5.03 1.55 0.30
N LEU A 73 -5.83 0.49 0.36
CA LEU A 73 -7.01 0.28 -0.46
C LEU A 73 -8.25 0.39 0.41
N ALA A 74 -9.12 1.34 0.14
CA ALA A 74 -10.41 1.46 0.78
C ALA A 74 -11.51 1.02 -0.20
N ILE A 75 -12.36 0.10 0.22
CA ILE A 75 -13.49 -0.43 -0.56
C ILE A 75 -14.77 -0.06 0.16
N GLY A 76 -15.61 0.72 -0.49
CA GLY A 76 -16.91 1.10 0.05
C GLY A 76 -17.87 -0.09 0.15
N ALA A 77 -18.61 -0.18 1.23
CA ALA A 77 -19.63 -1.19 1.46
C ALA A 77 -21.04 -0.60 1.31
N LYS A 78 -21.94 -1.35 0.68
CA LYS A 78 -23.39 -1.02 0.65
C LYS A 78 -23.99 -1.12 2.05
N ASN A 79 -23.49 -2.08 2.82
CA ASN A 79 -23.92 -2.39 4.17
C ASN A 79 -22.74 -3.02 4.90
N MET A 80 -22.28 -2.38 5.96
CA MET A 80 -21.14 -2.85 6.75
C MET A 80 -21.39 -4.17 7.47
N LYS A 81 -22.64 -4.48 7.80
CA LYS A 81 -22.97 -5.79 8.40
C LYS A 81 -22.68 -6.92 7.40
N ASP A 82 -23.16 -6.76 6.16
CA ASP A 82 -22.94 -7.76 5.11
C ASP A 82 -21.45 -7.89 4.78
N ALA A 83 -20.71 -6.78 4.75
CA ALA A 83 -19.27 -6.78 4.54
C ALA A 83 -18.54 -7.58 5.64
N ARG A 84 -18.85 -7.32 6.91
CA ARG A 84 -18.27 -8.05 8.06
C ARG A 84 -18.59 -9.54 8.00
N GLU A 85 -19.85 -9.90 7.82
CA GLU A 85 -20.29 -11.31 7.76
C GLU A 85 -19.58 -12.08 6.62
N ASN A 86 -19.42 -11.46 5.48
CA ASN A 86 -18.70 -12.07 4.34
C ASN A 86 -17.19 -12.16 4.57
N MET A 87 -16.56 -11.12 5.12
CA MET A 87 -15.14 -11.17 5.46
C MET A 87 -14.85 -12.25 6.52
N GLU A 88 -15.66 -12.35 7.56
CA GLU A 88 -15.57 -13.41 8.56
C GLU A 88 -15.80 -14.81 7.95
N PHE A 89 -16.72 -14.92 7.00
CA PHE A 89 -16.95 -16.16 6.27
C PHE A 89 -15.70 -16.58 5.48
N ILE A 90 -15.10 -15.66 4.72
CA ILE A 90 -13.88 -15.88 3.94
C ILE A 90 -12.75 -16.31 4.90
N GLU A 91 -12.53 -15.59 6.00
CA GLU A 91 -11.54 -15.95 7.00
C GLU A 91 -11.73 -17.35 7.55
N LYS A 92 -12.96 -17.69 7.94
CA LYS A 92 -13.31 -19.01 8.47
C LYS A 92 -13.03 -20.13 7.46
N LYS A 93 -13.25 -19.87 6.18
CA LYS A 93 -12.97 -20.82 5.10
C LYS A 93 -11.46 -21.02 4.88
N ILE A 94 -10.70 -19.94 4.86
CA ILE A 94 -9.24 -19.96 4.77
C ILE A 94 -8.67 -20.71 5.98
N ARG A 95 -9.05 -20.32 7.20
CA ARG A 95 -8.59 -20.94 8.46
C ARG A 95 -8.84 -22.45 8.55
N ARG A 96 -9.94 -22.94 7.98
CA ARG A 96 -10.26 -24.39 7.98
C ARG A 96 -9.35 -25.21 7.07
N ARG A 97 -8.71 -24.57 6.11
CA ARG A 97 -7.91 -25.24 5.07
C ARG A 97 -6.41 -24.94 5.16
N THR A 98 -6.04 -24.05 6.04
CA THR A 98 -4.66 -23.69 6.32
C THR A 98 -4.39 -23.83 7.82
N PRO A 99 -3.18 -24.22 8.25
CA PRO A 99 -2.82 -24.30 9.66
C PRO A 99 -2.68 -22.93 10.34
N LEU A 100 -2.98 -21.89 9.63
CA LEU A 100 -2.69 -20.50 9.95
C LEU A 100 -3.68 -19.93 10.98
N ARG A 101 -3.19 -19.11 11.91
CA ARG A 101 -4.00 -18.47 12.95
C ARG A 101 -4.17 -17.00 12.61
N ILE A 102 -5.39 -16.57 12.29
CA ILE A 102 -5.72 -15.15 12.19
C ILE A 102 -5.58 -14.53 13.56
N LYS A 103 -4.82 -13.47 13.64
CA LYS A 103 -4.71 -12.62 14.83
C LYS A 103 -5.42 -11.30 14.54
N THR A 104 -6.35 -10.98 15.40
CA THR A 104 -6.96 -9.65 15.46
C THR A 104 -6.24 -8.86 16.55
N VAL A 105 -5.88 -7.64 16.25
CA VAL A 105 -5.30 -6.69 17.20
C VAL A 105 -6.26 -5.51 17.32
N ASP A 106 -6.76 -5.26 18.52
CA ASP A 106 -7.52 -4.04 18.80
C ASP A 106 -6.56 -2.83 18.90
N TYR A 107 -6.88 -1.80 18.16
CA TYR A 107 -6.20 -0.51 18.25
C TYR A 107 -7.22 0.61 18.29
N LYS A 108 -7.37 1.26 19.43
CA LYS A 108 -8.33 2.35 19.66
C LYS A 108 -9.77 1.99 19.31
N GLY A 109 -10.18 0.74 19.50
CA GLY A 109 -11.50 0.24 19.15
C GLY A 109 -11.67 -0.18 17.69
N PHE A 110 -10.59 -0.18 16.90
CA PHE A 110 -10.54 -0.72 15.55
C PHE A 110 -9.84 -2.07 15.52
N ASP A 111 -10.56 -3.09 15.10
CA ASP A 111 -9.98 -4.42 14.91
C ASP A 111 -9.12 -4.44 13.65
N ILE A 112 -7.82 -4.66 13.82
CA ILE A 112 -6.90 -4.90 12.72
C ILE A 112 -6.81 -6.40 12.49
N ASN A 113 -7.35 -6.84 11.38
CA ASN A 113 -7.41 -8.24 10.99
C ASN A 113 -6.39 -8.54 9.89
N TYR A 114 -5.97 -9.79 9.80
CA TYR A 114 -5.03 -10.26 8.79
C TYR A 114 -5.64 -11.37 7.93
N VAL A 115 -5.68 -11.19 6.62
CA VAL A 115 -6.03 -12.25 5.67
C VAL A 115 -4.76 -13.03 5.34
N GLU A 116 -4.65 -14.18 5.95
CA GLU A 116 -3.47 -15.04 5.93
C GLU A 116 -3.27 -15.78 4.58
N MET A 117 -3.64 -15.15 3.48
CA MET A 117 -3.51 -15.71 2.13
C MET A 117 -2.73 -14.75 1.24
N LYS A 118 -1.47 -15.12 0.93
CA LYS A 118 -0.64 -14.36 -0.01
C LYS A 118 -1.35 -14.27 -1.37
N GLY A 119 -1.36 -13.07 -1.95
CA GLY A 119 -2.00 -12.86 -3.24
C GLY A 119 -3.53 -12.93 -3.22
N PHE A 120 -4.18 -12.74 -2.05
CA PHE A 120 -5.64 -12.75 -1.93
C PHE A 120 -6.34 -11.94 -3.02
N PHE A 121 -5.93 -10.68 -3.21
CA PHE A 121 -6.54 -9.84 -4.23
C PHE A 121 -6.19 -10.28 -5.66
N ARG A 122 -4.96 -10.72 -5.90
CA ARG A 122 -4.54 -11.24 -7.21
C ARG A 122 -5.38 -12.42 -7.66
N LEU A 123 -5.76 -13.28 -6.72
CA LEU A 123 -6.57 -14.45 -7.00
C LEU A 123 -7.97 -14.09 -7.48
N PHE A 124 -8.53 -13.00 -6.99
CA PHE A 124 -9.89 -12.57 -7.33
C PHE A 124 -9.94 -11.53 -8.46
N PHE A 125 -8.94 -10.64 -8.51
CA PHE A 125 -8.95 -9.47 -9.39
C PHE A 125 -7.80 -9.46 -10.42
N GLY A 126 -7.04 -10.55 -10.51
CA GLY A 126 -5.87 -10.62 -11.37
C GLY A 126 -4.81 -9.58 -10.99
N GLY A 127 -4.05 -9.09 -11.97
CA GLY A 127 -2.96 -8.14 -11.76
C GLY A 127 -3.36 -6.75 -11.27
N LEU A 128 -4.65 -6.43 -11.23
CA LEU A 128 -5.12 -5.08 -10.85
C LEU A 128 -4.69 -4.68 -9.42
N PHE A 129 -4.62 -5.66 -8.51
CA PHE A 129 -4.25 -5.46 -7.11
C PHE A 129 -3.00 -6.26 -6.70
N ASP A 130 -2.08 -6.53 -7.62
CA ASP A 130 -0.84 -7.29 -7.33
C ASP A 130 -0.01 -6.69 -6.19
N LYS A 131 -0.12 -5.38 -5.99
CA LYS A 131 0.56 -4.68 -4.89
C LYS A 131 0.04 -5.04 -3.50
N PHE A 132 -1.14 -5.70 -3.39
CA PHE A 132 -1.73 -6.11 -2.12
C PHE A 132 -1.56 -7.61 -1.90
N GLU A 133 -0.33 -8.03 -1.60
CA GLU A 133 0.02 -9.46 -1.47
C GLU A 133 -0.47 -10.11 -0.18
N LYS A 134 -0.34 -9.42 0.95
CA LYS A 134 -0.66 -9.93 2.29
C LYS A 134 -1.54 -8.93 3.04
N PRO A 135 -2.83 -8.84 2.71
CA PRO A 135 -3.65 -7.78 3.23
C PRO A 135 -3.98 -7.94 4.71
N TYR A 136 -3.61 -6.94 5.49
CA TYR A 136 -4.29 -6.60 6.73
C TYR A 136 -5.53 -5.78 6.38
N TYR A 137 -6.56 -5.83 7.21
CA TYR A 137 -7.72 -4.99 7.00
C TYR A 137 -8.37 -4.56 8.31
N THR A 138 -9.08 -3.46 8.23
CA THR A 138 -9.92 -2.91 9.28
C THR A 138 -11.19 -2.30 8.69
N TYR A 139 -12.09 -1.88 9.56
CA TYR A 139 -13.35 -1.27 9.16
C TYR A 139 -13.38 0.17 9.67
N VAL A 140 -13.61 1.13 8.77
CA VAL A 140 -13.72 2.55 9.11
C VAL A 140 -14.93 3.13 8.38
N ASP A 141 -15.89 3.65 9.11
CA ASP A 141 -17.19 4.08 8.60
C ASP A 141 -17.83 3.02 7.69
N ASP A 142 -18.15 3.39 6.45
CA ASP A 142 -18.74 2.49 5.43
C ASP A 142 -17.66 1.84 4.53
N TYR A 143 -16.42 1.73 5.00
CA TYR A 143 -15.30 1.17 4.21
C TYR A 143 -14.64 -0.01 4.90
N VAL A 144 -14.25 -0.99 4.09
CA VAL A 144 -13.25 -2.00 4.45
C VAL A 144 -11.91 -1.52 3.90
N VAL A 145 -10.95 -1.30 4.79
CA VAL A 145 -9.65 -0.69 4.47
C VAL A 145 -8.56 -1.73 4.57
N PHE A 146 -7.77 -1.89 3.53
CA PHE A 146 -6.72 -2.89 3.39
C PHE A 146 -5.35 -2.26 3.23
N SER A 147 -4.31 -2.92 3.76
CA SER A 147 -2.90 -2.62 3.49
C SER A 147 -2.06 -3.88 3.63
N ASN A 148 -0.85 -3.89 3.08
CA ASN A 148 0.09 -5.01 3.28
C ASN A 148 0.74 -5.02 4.67
N LYS A 149 0.58 -3.96 5.45
CA LYS A 149 1.17 -3.84 6.78
C LYS A 149 0.14 -3.36 7.79
N ALA A 150 0.14 -3.97 8.97
CA ALA A 150 -0.68 -3.51 10.08
C ALA A 150 -0.34 -2.07 10.47
N SER A 151 0.96 -1.72 10.47
CA SER A 151 1.43 -0.37 10.79
C SER A 151 0.83 0.73 9.90
N SER A 152 0.58 0.45 8.63
CA SER A 152 -0.08 1.40 7.72
C SER A 152 -1.53 1.63 8.10
N LEU A 153 -2.24 0.56 8.52
CA LEU A 153 -3.61 0.71 9.03
C LEU A 153 -3.64 1.44 10.36
N LEU A 154 -2.65 1.21 11.24
CA LEU A 154 -2.53 1.98 12.49
C LEU A 154 -2.36 3.46 12.20
N SER A 155 -1.47 3.83 11.26
CA SER A 155 -1.28 5.23 10.84
C SER A 155 -2.55 5.81 10.21
N PHE A 156 -3.26 5.01 9.40
CA PHE A 156 -4.53 5.42 8.79
C PHE A 156 -5.61 5.69 9.85
N VAL A 157 -5.76 4.79 10.83
CA VAL A 157 -6.70 4.96 11.96
C VAL A 157 -6.32 6.19 12.78
N GLU A 158 -5.03 6.42 13.02
CA GLU A 158 -4.57 7.60 13.77
C GLU A 158 -4.93 8.90 13.05
N ASP A 159 -4.69 8.99 11.73
CA ASP A 159 -5.07 10.16 10.94
C ASP A 159 -6.59 10.35 10.91
N TYR A 160 -7.35 9.26 10.85
CA TYR A 160 -8.82 9.29 10.91
C TYR A 160 -9.32 9.84 12.26
N GLU A 161 -8.81 9.32 13.38
CA GLU A 161 -9.17 9.77 14.74
C GLU A 161 -8.79 11.24 14.99
N GLN A 162 -7.64 11.66 14.49
CA GLN A 162 -7.17 13.06 14.58
C GLN A 162 -7.87 14.00 13.58
N LYS A 163 -8.77 13.46 12.73
CA LYS A 163 -9.43 14.20 11.64
C LYS A 163 -8.44 14.86 10.67
N ASN A 164 -7.28 14.24 10.49
CA ASN A 164 -6.28 14.64 9.51
C ASN A 164 -6.65 14.05 8.12
N LEU A 165 -7.77 14.50 7.57
CA LEU A 165 -8.37 13.94 6.38
C LEU A 165 -7.98 14.73 5.14
N LEU A 166 -7.81 14.04 4.02
CA LEU A 166 -7.48 14.67 2.73
C LEU A 166 -8.49 15.76 2.34
N LYS A 167 -9.79 15.55 2.63
CA LYS A 167 -10.85 16.53 2.39
C LYS A 167 -10.64 17.86 3.13
N ASP A 168 -9.82 17.86 4.19
CA ASP A 168 -9.53 19.06 4.99
C ASP A 168 -8.25 19.76 4.56
N ASN A 169 -7.43 19.12 3.73
CA ASN A 169 -6.24 19.71 3.14
C ASN A 169 -6.61 20.90 2.21
N PRO A 170 -6.03 22.09 2.41
CA PRO A 170 -6.36 23.29 1.60
C PRO A 170 -6.05 23.11 0.11
N GLY A 171 -4.96 22.45 -0.25
CA GLY A 171 -4.58 22.17 -1.63
C GLY A 171 -5.58 21.24 -2.30
N PHE A 172 -6.01 20.19 -1.59
CA PHE A 172 -7.04 19.30 -2.08
C PHE A 172 -8.39 20.02 -2.28
N LYS A 173 -8.84 20.80 -1.29
CA LYS A 173 -10.07 21.61 -1.42
C LYS A 173 -10.04 22.52 -2.63
N LYS A 174 -8.90 23.21 -2.85
CA LYS A 174 -8.73 24.08 -4.03
C LYS A 174 -8.79 23.27 -5.32
N ALA A 175 -8.03 22.18 -5.43
CA ALA A 175 -8.05 21.29 -6.58
C ALA A 175 -9.46 20.75 -6.87
N PHE A 176 -10.14 20.29 -5.83
CA PHE A 176 -11.47 19.69 -5.95
C PHE A 176 -12.54 20.71 -6.38
N SER A 177 -12.36 21.99 -6.07
CA SER A 177 -13.31 23.04 -6.49
C SER A 177 -13.41 23.23 -8.02
N TYR A 178 -12.43 22.76 -8.76
CA TYR A 178 -12.42 22.81 -10.23
C TYR A 178 -13.00 21.55 -10.90
N LEU A 179 -13.40 20.56 -10.12
CA LEU A 179 -13.83 19.25 -10.59
C LEU A 179 -15.35 19.08 -10.46
N ASN A 180 -15.87 18.09 -11.17
CA ASN A 180 -17.26 17.66 -10.97
C ASN A 180 -17.41 16.92 -9.64
N SER A 181 -18.59 16.99 -9.04
CA SER A 181 -18.91 16.32 -7.78
C SER A 181 -18.88 14.79 -7.87
N SER A 182 -18.99 14.24 -9.07
CA SER A 182 -18.95 12.81 -9.35
C SER A 182 -17.95 12.49 -10.46
N SER A 183 -17.34 11.32 -10.40
CA SER A 183 -16.38 10.85 -11.40
C SER A 183 -16.35 9.32 -11.44
N THR A 184 -16.01 8.78 -12.62
CA THR A 184 -15.68 7.36 -12.76
C THR A 184 -14.26 7.09 -12.27
N VAL A 185 -13.32 7.97 -12.62
CA VAL A 185 -11.92 7.91 -12.14
C VAL A 185 -11.52 9.30 -11.65
N PHE A 186 -10.92 9.33 -10.49
CA PHE A 186 -10.31 10.53 -9.93
C PHE A 186 -8.90 10.22 -9.44
N LEU A 187 -7.94 11.06 -9.80
CA LEU A 187 -6.56 11.02 -9.35
C LEU A 187 -6.18 12.36 -8.74
N TYR A 188 -5.59 12.33 -7.56
CA TYR A 188 -4.95 13.47 -6.93
C TYR A 188 -3.51 13.12 -6.57
N THR A 189 -2.58 13.99 -6.88
CA THR A 189 -1.16 13.80 -6.59
C THR A 189 -0.62 15.07 -5.92
N ASP A 190 -0.10 14.92 -4.71
CA ASP A 190 0.75 15.93 -4.07
C ASP A 190 2.16 15.78 -4.66
N VAL A 191 2.59 16.79 -5.42
CA VAL A 191 3.82 16.73 -6.20
C VAL A 191 5.05 16.63 -5.32
N GLN A 192 5.10 17.36 -4.22
CA GLN A 192 6.27 17.38 -3.34
C GLN A 192 6.46 16.02 -2.63
N LYS A 193 5.36 15.41 -2.20
CA LYS A 193 5.38 14.08 -1.57
C LYS A 193 5.70 12.97 -2.57
N PHE A 194 5.19 13.09 -3.79
CA PHE A 194 5.37 12.09 -4.83
C PHE A 194 6.74 12.17 -5.54
N TYR A 195 7.39 13.33 -5.51
CA TYR A 195 8.62 13.58 -6.27
C TYR A 195 9.73 12.55 -5.99
N SER A 196 10.02 12.27 -4.73
CA SER A 196 11.07 11.30 -4.33
C SER A 196 10.77 9.87 -4.82
N GLN A 197 9.50 9.54 -5.02
CA GLN A 197 9.06 8.23 -5.46
C GLN A 197 9.18 8.02 -6.98
N LEU A 198 9.45 9.09 -7.72
CA LEU A 198 9.64 9.02 -9.17
C LEU A 198 11.00 8.45 -9.56
N LYS A 199 12.02 8.53 -8.68
CA LYS A 199 13.38 8.07 -8.97
C LYS A 199 13.43 6.63 -9.51
N PRO A 200 12.82 5.62 -8.88
CA PRO A 200 12.82 4.24 -9.41
C PRO A 200 11.92 4.04 -10.64
N MET A 201 11.07 5.02 -10.99
CA MET A 201 10.13 4.90 -12.11
C MET A 201 10.66 5.49 -13.42
N VAL A 202 11.79 6.20 -13.37
CA VAL A 202 12.38 6.88 -14.52
C VAL A 202 13.84 6.49 -14.68
N ASN A 203 14.36 6.62 -15.91
CA ASN A 203 15.78 6.39 -16.15
C ASN A 203 16.66 7.53 -15.57
N ALA A 204 17.95 7.27 -15.42
CA ALA A 204 18.89 8.19 -14.79
C ALA A 204 18.95 9.58 -15.48
N LEU A 205 18.84 9.63 -16.83
CA LEU A 205 18.84 10.89 -17.57
C LEU A 205 17.59 11.73 -17.29
N THR A 206 16.43 11.10 -17.32
CA THR A 206 15.16 11.74 -16.95
C THR A 206 15.18 12.21 -15.51
N TRP A 207 15.71 11.39 -14.59
CA TRP A 207 15.85 11.78 -13.18
C TRP A 207 16.73 13.02 -13.02
N LYS A 208 17.89 13.05 -13.69
CA LYS A 208 18.80 14.21 -13.66
C LYS A 208 18.10 15.49 -14.17
N GLN A 209 17.30 15.37 -15.22
CA GLN A 209 16.54 16.49 -15.75
C GLN A 209 15.45 16.95 -14.75
N MET A 210 14.73 16.02 -14.16
CA MET A 210 13.74 16.32 -13.13
C MET A 210 14.35 17.00 -11.91
N GLN A 211 15.58 16.63 -11.53
CA GLN A 211 16.31 17.31 -10.44
C GLN A 211 16.66 18.75 -10.81
N ALA A 212 17.08 19.01 -12.06
CA ALA A 212 17.36 20.35 -12.55
C ALA A 212 16.08 21.23 -12.59
N ASP A 213 14.94 20.63 -12.90
CA ASP A 213 13.65 21.32 -13.04
C ASP A 213 12.78 21.21 -11.76
N LYS A 214 13.34 20.78 -10.63
CA LYS A 214 12.63 20.52 -9.37
C LYS A 214 11.79 21.71 -8.92
N GLU A 215 12.32 22.93 -9.00
CA GLU A 215 11.59 24.13 -8.58
C GLU A 215 10.39 24.42 -9.48
N ILE A 216 10.50 24.13 -10.76
CA ILE A 216 9.38 24.24 -11.71
C ILE A 216 8.30 23.22 -11.35
N LEU A 217 8.69 21.97 -11.11
CA LEU A 217 7.75 20.91 -10.71
C LEU A 217 7.03 21.26 -9.38
N TYR A 218 7.77 21.78 -8.41
CA TYR A 218 7.23 22.16 -7.11
C TYR A 218 6.33 23.41 -7.16
N SER A 219 6.44 24.19 -8.24
CA SER A 219 5.54 25.33 -8.51
C SER A 219 4.14 24.85 -8.95
N PHE A 220 3.94 23.55 -9.16
CA PHE A 220 2.64 22.91 -9.35
C PHE A 220 2.38 21.94 -8.18
N PRO A 221 1.96 22.44 -7.00
CA PRO A 221 1.93 21.67 -5.77
C PRO A 221 1.04 20.44 -5.82
N TYR A 222 0.09 20.39 -6.75
CA TYR A 222 -0.74 19.21 -6.99
C TYR A 222 -1.15 19.07 -8.46
N TRP A 223 -1.37 17.81 -8.86
CA TRP A 223 -1.97 17.44 -10.13
C TRP A 223 -3.24 16.65 -9.86
N THR A 224 -4.29 16.97 -10.61
CA THR A 224 -5.53 16.21 -10.53
C THR A 224 -6.01 15.81 -11.91
N MET A 225 -6.59 14.63 -12.01
CA MET A 225 -7.22 14.13 -13.21
C MET A 225 -8.59 13.54 -12.85
N GLN A 226 -9.61 13.87 -13.62
CA GLN A 226 -10.95 13.34 -13.47
C GLN A 226 -11.45 12.83 -14.81
N ILE A 227 -11.95 11.61 -14.81
CA ILE A 227 -12.68 11.02 -15.93
C ILE A 227 -14.13 10.82 -15.50
N THR A 228 -15.05 11.35 -16.24
CA THR A 228 -16.49 11.19 -16.01
C THR A 228 -17.11 10.54 -17.23
N GLY A 229 -17.78 9.40 -17.04
CA GLY A 229 -18.52 8.73 -18.09
C GLY A 229 -19.86 9.44 -18.36
N GLU A 230 -20.19 9.66 -19.61
CA GLU A 230 -21.40 10.34 -20.08
C GLU A 230 -22.06 9.51 -21.19
N GLY A 231 -22.71 8.41 -20.78
CA GLY A 231 -23.34 7.49 -21.75
C GLY A 231 -22.32 6.80 -22.65
N ARG A 232 -22.23 7.22 -23.94
CA ARG A 232 -21.30 6.67 -24.92
C ARG A 232 -19.99 7.46 -25.04
N SER A 233 -19.82 8.51 -24.27
CA SER A 233 -18.64 9.36 -24.24
C SER A 233 -18.06 9.44 -22.84
N ALA A 234 -16.85 9.94 -22.73
CA ALA A 234 -16.24 10.29 -21.46
C ALA A 234 -15.59 11.66 -21.56
N SER A 235 -15.73 12.47 -20.53
CA SER A 235 -15.00 13.72 -20.38
C SER A 235 -13.75 13.50 -19.52
N LEU A 236 -12.64 14.08 -19.95
CA LEU A 236 -11.39 14.13 -19.19
C LEU A 236 -11.15 15.57 -18.74
N ARG A 237 -10.97 15.77 -17.46
CA ARG A 237 -10.56 17.04 -16.87
C ARG A 237 -9.22 16.87 -16.19
N TYR A 238 -8.29 17.75 -16.48
CA TYR A 238 -6.98 17.78 -15.87
C TYR A 238 -6.75 19.17 -15.27
N VAL A 239 -6.31 19.22 -14.02
CA VAL A 239 -6.07 20.47 -13.29
C VAL A 239 -4.67 20.45 -12.67
N MET A 240 -3.90 21.48 -13.03
CA MET A 240 -2.67 21.86 -12.36
C MET A 240 -2.79 23.32 -11.97
N ASP A 241 -2.51 23.64 -10.72
CA ASP A 241 -2.53 25.02 -10.23
C ASP A 241 -1.11 25.52 -10.05
N TYR A 242 -0.81 26.67 -10.62
CA TYR A 242 0.51 27.28 -10.49
C TYR A 242 0.59 28.10 -9.20
N SER A 243 1.60 27.79 -8.40
CA SER A 243 1.96 28.54 -7.19
C SER A 243 3.48 28.61 -7.13
N PRO A 244 4.10 29.81 -7.30
CA PRO A 244 5.54 29.92 -7.32
C PRO A 244 6.17 29.22 -6.13
N TYR A 245 7.06 28.28 -6.36
CA TYR A 245 7.81 27.62 -5.30
C TYR A 245 8.93 28.54 -4.83
N THR A 246 8.93 28.87 -3.56
CA THR A 246 10.05 29.55 -2.93
C THR A 246 10.79 28.52 -2.08
N PRO A 247 12.03 28.14 -2.43
CA PRO A 247 12.83 27.26 -1.59
C PRO A 247 12.92 27.87 -0.18
N GLN A 248 12.47 27.12 0.83
CA GLN A 248 12.82 27.50 2.20
C GLN A 248 14.34 27.38 2.28
N ALA A 249 15.00 28.43 2.79
CA ALA A 249 16.45 28.43 2.97
C ALA A 249 16.85 27.17 3.75
N VAL A 250 17.30 26.15 3.01
CA VAL A 250 17.84 24.92 3.57
C VAL A 250 19.20 25.30 4.13
N THR A 251 19.37 25.19 5.42
CA THR A 251 20.69 25.11 6.02
C THR A 251 21.39 23.94 5.32
N ALA A 252 22.43 24.27 4.58
CA ALA A 252 23.13 23.40 3.66
C ALA A 252 23.45 22.02 4.25
N VAL A 253 22.82 20.98 3.74
CA VAL A 253 23.37 19.60 3.66
C VAL A 253 22.55 18.83 2.60
N ASP A 254 22.83 19.02 1.33
CA ASP A 254 22.53 18.06 0.26
C ASP A 254 23.56 18.29 -0.85
N ALA A 255 24.70 17.67 -0.71
CA ALA A 255 25.68 17.55 -1.78
C ALA A 255 26.00 16.06 -1.98
N ASP A 256 25.69 15.61 -3.18
CA ASP A 256 26.35 14.55 -3.95
C ASP A 256 26.55 13.18 -3.30
N GLU A 257 25.82 12.18 -3.79
CA GLU A 257 26.35 10.83 -3.96
C GLU A 257 25.91 10.31 -5.35
N GLU A 258 26.92 10.16 -6.21
CA GLU A 258 26.88 9.35 -7.42
C GLU A 258 27.00 7.88 -7.01
N ASP A 259 26.02 7.04 -7.38
CA ASP A 259 26.18 5.60 -7.33
C ASP A 259 25.93 4.98 -8.69
N GLU A 260 26.95 4.26 -9.13
CA GLU A 260 27.01 3.48 -10.37
C GLU A 260 26.04 2.29 -10.34
N ALA A 261 25.35 2.12 -11.46
CA ALA A 261 24.49 0.99 -11.73
C ALA A 261 25.28 -0.16 -12.38
N THR A 262 25.08 -1.36 -11.88
CA THR A 262 25.24 -2.64 -12.62
C THR A 262 24.08 -3.52 -12.23
N GLY A 263 23.32 -4.05 -13.05
CA GLY A 263 23.25 -4.64 -14.36
C GLY A 263 22.69 -6.06 -14.29
N GLU A 264 21.59 -6.30 -15.02
CA GLU A 264 21.16 -7.51 -15.73
C GLU A 264 20.50 -8.70 -15.04
N ASP A 265 19.25 -8.88 -15.49
CA ASP A 265 18.57 -10.04 -16.10
C ASP A 265 18.58 -11.42 -15.42
N SER A 266 17.34 -11.87 -15.10
CA SER A 266 16.84 -13.16 -15.67
C SER A 266 15.36 -13.39 -15.37
N ILE A 267 14.55 -13.33 -16.40
CA ILE A 267 13.17 -13.80 -16.42
C ILE A 267 13.18 -15.23 -17.02
N LEU A 268 12.35 -16.11 -16.45
CA LEU A 268 11.82 -17.38 -16.95
C LEU A 268 12.30 -18.64 -16.21
N ASN A 269 11.44 -19.08 -15.27
CA ASN A 269 11.08 -20.51 -15.03
C ASN A 269 10.27 -20.65 -13.72
N GLU A 270 9.01 -20.17 -13.67
CA GLU A 270 8.31 -20.00 -12.40
C GLU A 270 6.92 -20.65 -12.27
N GLU A 271 6.49 -21.58 -13.11
CA GLU A 271 5.14 -22.14 -12.95
C GLU A 271 5.05 -23.43 -12.12
N ALA A 272 6.14 -24.17 -11.93
CA ALA A 272 6.12 -25.44 -11.17
C ALA A 272 6.61 -25.29 -9.71
N ASP A 273 7.35 -24.24 -9.38
CA ASP A 273 7.82 -23.96 -8.00
C ASP A 273 6.80 -23.17 -7.17
N THR A 274 5.83 -22.53 -7.81
CA THR A 274 4.87 -21.62 -7.16
C THR A 274 3.96 -22.31 -6.13
N GLU A 275 3.58 -23.56 -6.34
CA GLU A 275 2.75 -24.30 -5.35
C GLU A 275 3.58 -24.76 -4.13
N LYS A 276 4.82 -25.13 -4.32
CA LYS A 276 5.72 -25.54 -3.24
C LYS A 276 6.29 -24.35 -2.46
N GLU A 277 6.60 -23.26 -3.15
CA GLU A 277 6.96 -21.98 -2.52
C GLU A 277 5.76 -21.37 -1.79
N MET A 278 4.55 -21.41 -2.37
CA MET A 278 3.32 -20.97 -1.73
C MET A 278 3.04 -21.70 -0.42
N MET A 279 3.32 -23.00 -0.34
CA MET A 279 3.15 -23.78 0.90
C MET A 279 4.29 -23.55 1.89
N SER A 280 5.53 -23.34 1.46
CA SER A 280 6.66 -23.08 2.36
C SER A 280 6.71 -21.62 2.86
N GLU A 281 6.24 -20.65 2.09
CA GLU A 281 6.08 -19.25 2.52
C GLU A 281 4.84 -19.03 3.38
N LEU A 282 3.83 -19.89 3.31
CA LEU A 282 2.69 -19.91 4.24
C LEU A 282 3.13 -20.23 5.68
N GLU A 283 4.30 -20.81 5.88
CA GLU A 283 4.86 -21.09 7.21
C GLU A 283 5.72 -19.94 7.78
N ARG A 284 5.96 -18.88 6.99
CA ARG A 284 6.88 -17.78 7.34
C ARG A 284 6.13 -16.47 7.53
N PHE A 285 5.80 -16.10 8.77
CA PHE A 285 5.05 -14.86 9.08
C PHE A 285 5.86 -13.81 9.81
N TYR A 286 5.79 -12.59 9.28
CA TYR A 286 6.06 -11.39 10.07
C TYR A 286 4.89 -11.16 11.03
N VAL A 287 5.14 -11.24 12.32
CA VAL A 287 4.17 -10.88 13.36
C VAL A 287 4.51 -9.48 13.83
N GLU A 288 3.66 -8.52 13.51
CA GLU A 288 3.72 -7.21 14.15
C GLU A 288 3.07 -7.31 15.54
N LYS A 289 3.77 -6.85 16.56
CA LYS A 289 3.23 -6.73 17.92
C LYS A 289 3.35 -5.31 18.39
N PHE A 290 2.24 -4.78 18.88
CA PHE A 290 2.19 -3.49 19.52
C PHE A 290 2.15 -3.69 21.05
N GLU A 291 3.18 -3.20 21.75
CA GLU A 291 3.27 -3.25 23.19
C GLU A 291 3.57 -1.84 23.73
N GLY A 292 2.56 -1.22 24.32
CA GLY A 292 2.67 0.16 24.80
C GLY A 292 2.85 1.15 23.66
N ASN A 293 4.00 1.82 23.61
CA ASN A 293 4.36 2.77 22.55
C ASN A 293 5.47 2.24 21.63
N VAL A 294 5.67 0.91 21.59
CA VAL A 294 6.70 0.27 20.74
C VAL A 294 6.03 -0.72 19.80
N LEU A 295 6.25 -0.51 18.53
CA LEU A 295 5.86 -1.43 17.47
C LEU A 295 7.02 -2.36 17.16
N ARG A 296 6.79 -3.68 17.14
CA ARG A 296 7.79 -4.70 16.83
C ARG A 296 7.35 -5.54 15.65
N GLU A 297 8.27 -5.77 14.74
CA GLU A 297 8.15 -6.67 13.60
C GLU A 297 9.07 -7.87 13.81
N PHE A 298 8.60 -9.06 13.44
CA PHE A 298 9.36 -10.29 13.64
C PHE A 298 9.59 -10.99 12.29
N TYR A 299 10.71 -11.67 12.16
CA TYR A 299 10.97 -12.60 11.07
C TYR A 299 10.03 -13.82 11.17
N PRO A 300 9.86 -14.58 10.08
CA PRO A 300 9.00 -15.77 10.07
C PRO A 300 9.31 -16.78 11.17
N GLU A 301 10.59 -16.98 11.46
CA GLU A 301 11.08 -17.90 12.51
C GLU A 301 10.86 -17.35 13.93
N GLY A 302 10.27 -16.16 14.07
CA GLY A 302 9.95 -15.53 15.35
C GLY A 302 11.07 -14.64 15.91
N ALA A 303 12.20 -14.50 15.23
CA ALA A 303 13.25 -13.55 15.62
C ALA A 303 12.79 -12.10 15.41
N LEU A 304 13.21 -11.19 16.30
CA LEU A 304 12.88 -9.76 16.17
C LEU A 304 13.56 -9.18 14.93
N LYS A 305 12.78 -8.62 13.99
CA LYS A 305 13.28 -7.96 12.79
C LYS A 305 13.47 -6.46 13.00
N SER A 306 12.47 -5.79 13.59
CA SER A 306 12.59 -4.36 13.87
C SER A 306 11.78 -3.94 15.10
N GLU A 307 12.18 -2.82 15.70
CA GLU A 307 11.41 -2.15 16.75
C GLU A 307 11.45 -0.62 16.56
N ALA A 308 10.30 0.02 16.71
CA ALA A 308 10.14 1.47 16.59
C ALA A 308 9.35 2.03 17.75
N GLU A 309 9.83 3.10 18.38
CA GLU A 309 9.01 3.91 19.26
C GLU A 309 8.00 4.73 18.44
N VAL A 310 6.74 4.77 18.91
CA VAL A 310 5.60 5.36 18.23
C VAL A 310 4.96 6.42 19.14
N LYS A 311 4.60 7.54 18.55
CA LYS A 311 3.79 8.58 19.20
C LYS A 311 2.77 9.10 18.19
N GLU A 312 1.50 9.10 18.57
CA GLU A 312 0.40 9.62 17.72
C GLU A 312 0.39 8.96 16.32
N GLY A 313 0.51 7.61 16.29
CA GLY A 313 0.52 6.84 15.04
C GLY A 313 1.74 7.04 14.14
N LYS A 314 2.77 7.77 14.59
CA LYS A 314 3.98 8.06 13.81
C LYS A 314 5.22 7.55 14.53
N ARG A 315 6.21 7.07 13.78
CA ARG A 315 7.52 6.76 14.34
C ARG A 315 8.09 8.01 14.98
N HIS A 316 8.37 7.92 16.27
CA HIS A 316 8.90 9.04 17.03
C HIS A 316 9.74 8.53 18.18
N GLY A 317 11.05 8.60 18.08
CA GLY A 317 11.99 8.09 19.06
C GLY A 317 12.94 7.06 18.46
N ARG A 318 13.32 6.06 19.22
CA ARG A 318 14.34 5.06 18.82
C ARG A 318 13.77 4.11 17.78
N TYR A 319 14.64 3.74 16.82
CA TYR A 319 14.42 2.69 15.82
C TYR A 319 15.62 1.75 15.80
N ARG A 320 15.35 0.44 15.69
CA ARG A 320 16.34 -0.61 15.51
C ARG A 320 15.84 -1.65 14.53
N GLU A 321 16.75 -2.16 13.71
CA GLU A 321 16.50 -3.28 12.80
C GLU A 321 17.58 -4.33 13.01
N TYR A 322 17.22 -5.59 12.89
CA TYR A 322 18.08 -6.72 13.17
C TYR A 322 18.11 -7.65 11.95
N TYR A 323 19.19 -8.37 11.79
CA TYR A 323 19.29 -9.50 10.87
C TYR A 323 18.56 -10.72 11.42
N GLU A 324 18.29 -11.72 10.57
CA GLU A 324 17.65 -12.98 11.00
C GLU A 324 18.44 -13.70 12.11
N ASN A 325 19.76 -13.56 12.11
CA ASN A 325 20.62 -14.09 13.17
C ASN A 325 20.54 -13.32 14.50
N GLY A 326 19.62 -12.34 14.62
CA GLY A 326 19.40 -11.52 15.80
C GLY A 326 20.42 -10.40 16.03
N LYS A 327 21.43 -10.26 15.18
CA LYS A 327 22.40 -9.16 15.30
C LYS A 327 21.81 -7.87 14.76
N LEU A 328 22.23 -6.76 15.38
CA LEU A 328 21.76 -5.42 15.01
C LEU A 328 22.25 -5.07 13.60
N LYS A 329 21.33 -4.72 12.71
CA LYS A 329 21.59 -4.29 11.33
C LYS A 329 21.72 -2.78 11.25
N LEU A 330 20.79 -2.05 11.87
CA LEU A 330 20.88 -0.58 11.94
C LEU A 330 20.16 -0.03 13.18
N ARG A 331 20.53 1.18 13.56
CA ARG A 331 19.83 1.94 14.60
C ARG A 331 19.87 3.43 14.33
N GLY A 332 18.77 4.10 14.68
CA GLY A 332 18.63 5.53 14.52
C GLY A 332 17.49 6.09 15.36
N LYS A 333 17.01 7.25 14.98
CA LYS A 333 15.85 7.89 15.58
C LYS A 333 14.94 8.45 14.50
N TYR A 334 13.64 8.41 14.74
CA TYR A 334 12.64 9.11 13.95
C TYR A 334 12.04 10.29 14.70
N SER A 335 11.59 11.28 13.96
CA SER A 335 10.72 12.34 14.43
C SER A 335 9.59 12.52 13.43
N LYS A 336 8.35 12.16 13.81
CA LYS A 336 7.15 12.23 12.95
C LYS A 336 7.36 11.53 11.59
N ASN A 337 7.83 10.30 11.62
CA ASN A 337 8.17 9.43 10.47
C ASN A 337 9.40 9.85 9.65
N GLN A 338 10.09 10.92 9.99
CA GLN A 338 11.31 11.32 9.30
C GLN A 338 12.55 10.89 10.08
N PRO A 339 13.57 10.34 9.42
CA PRO A 339 14.85 10.05 10.05
C PRO A 339 15.44 11.31 10.68
N LYS A 340 16.04 11.19 11.86
CA LYS A 340 16.65 12.32 12.57
C LYS A 340 17.94 11.92 13.26
N GLY A 341 18.94 12.79 13.15
CA GLY A 341 20.23 12.62 13.85
C GLY A 341 21.11 11.58 13.17
N THR A 342 21.92 10.86 13.95
CA THR A 342 22.90 9.91 13.41
C THR A 342 22.33 8.49 13.38
N TRP A 343 22.35 7.90 12.21
CA TRP A 343 22.03 6.49 11.96
C TRP A 343 23.34 5.70 11.86
N LYS A 344 23.33 4.48 12.39
CA LYS A 344 24.48 3.58 12.38
C LYS A 344 24.07 2.25 11.77
N TYR A 345 24.91 1.74 10.88
CA TYR A 345 24.74 0.49 10.14
C TYR A 345 25.81 -0.51 10.57
N TYR A 346 25.46 -1.77 10.55
CA TYR A 346 26.31 -2.86 10.99
C TYR A 346 26.21 -4.02 9.99
N THR A 347 27.29 -4.79 9.84
CA THR A 347 27.31 -5.99 9.02
C THR A 347 26.56 -7.14 9.68
N GLU A 348 26.32 -8.21 8.95
CA GLU A 348 25.65 -9.41 9.46
C GLU A 348 26.49 -10.13 10.55
N GLU A 349 27.81 -9.91 10.59
CA GLU A 349 28.71 -10.32 11.65
C GLU A 349 28.62 -9.45 12.90
N GLY A 350 27.89 -8.30 12.82
CA GLY A 350 27.66 -7.35 13.90
C GLY A 350 28.76 -6.29 14.03
N GLU A 351 29.66 -6.18 13.04
CA GLU A 351 30.67 -5.15 13.00
C GLU A 351 30.11 -3.81 12.54
N PHE A 352 30.66 -2.71 13.02
CA PHE A 352 30.25 -1.38 12.57
C PHE A 352 30.64 -1.16 11.10
N GLU A 353 29.68 -0.83 10.25
CA GLU A 353 29.90 -0.60 8.83
C GLU A 353 30.04 0.90 8.55
N ARG A 354 28.99 1.67 8.77
CA ARG A 354 28.94 3.10 8.48
C ARG A 354 27.99 3.87 9.38
N LYS A 355 28.07 5.20 9.30
CA LYS A 355 27.10 6.12 9.92
C LYS A 355 26.63 7.15 8.91
N GLU A 356 25.35 7.51 9.01
CA GLU A 356 24.71 8.57 8.22
C GLU A 356 24.09 9.60 9.17
N LYS A 357 24.00 10.84 8.74
CA LYS A 357 23.41 11.93 9.53
C LYS A 357 22.25 12.53 8.75
N TYR A 358 21.08 12.49 9.36
CA TYR A 358 19.82 13.06 8.86
C TYR A 358 19.41 14.30 9.63
#